data_cabc02472cf59d68a1f58127ee3d8a8b
#
_entry.id   cabc02472cf59d68a1f58127ee3d8a8b
#
_cell.length_a   1.000
_cell.length_b   1.000
_cell.length_c   1.000
_cell.angle_alpha   90.00
_cell.angle_beta   90.00
_cell.angle_gamma   90.00
#
_symmetry.space_group_name_H-M   'P 1'
#
loop_
_entity.id
_entity.type
_entity.pdbx_description
1 polymer ?
#
loop_
_entity_poly.entity_id
_entity_poly.type
_entity_poly.pdbx_seq_one_letter_code
_entity_poly.pdbx_strand_id
1 'polypeptide(L)'
;MTTIRIMTREEIPAYVELIAGCYPTMELTTPDKKDLAAGRMLARLDAKPVECSYVGVFDGVEMVGGMIVYPFTMNWRGALVRAGGVGMVATSLMHRREHIARDMIRWFVEEERDRGALFALLYPFST
;
A
#
# COMPACT_ATOMS: atom_id res chain seq x y z
N MET A 1 -7.07 -16.49 9.96
CA MET A 1 -7.10 -15.17 10.58
C MET A 1 -6.06 -14.27 9.89
N THR A 2 -6.46 -13.11 9.46
CA THR A 2 -5.56 -12.19 8.76
C THR A 2 -4.99 -11.14 9.71
N THR A 3 -3.76 -10.71 9.44
CA THR A 3 -3.08 -9.65 10.17
C THR A 3 -2.72 -8.53 9.20
N ILE A 4 -2.94 -7.28 9.59
CA ILE A 4 -2.56 -6.11 8.79
C ILE A 4 -1.41 -5.42 9.51
N ARG A 5 -0.29 -5.26 8.83
CA ARG A 5 0.91 -4.64 9.40
C ARG A 5 1.83 -4.09 8.32
N ILE A 6 2.80 -3.31 8.73
CA ILE A 6 3.83 -2.81 7.82
C ILE A 6 4.70 -3.99 7.36
N MET A 7 5.01 -4.00 6.06
CA MET A 7 5.86 -5.03 5.47
C MET A 7 7.31 -4.88 5.90
N THR A 8 8.00 -6.02 6.00
CA THR A 8 9.45 -6.02 6.08
C THR A 8 10.05 -5.85 4.68
N ARG A 9 11.34 -5.53 4.62
CA ARG A 9 12.03 -5.38 3.32
C ARG A 9 11.96 -6.67 2.50
N GLU A 10 12.06 -7.81 3.15
CA GLU A 10 12.05 -9.12 2.50
C GLU A 10 10.68 -9.47 1.92
N GLU A 11 9.63 -8.77 2.32
CA GLU A 11 8.26 -9.01 1.85
C GLU A 11 7.89 -8.17 0.63
N ILE A 12 8.72 -7.20 0.25
CA ILE A 12 8.44 -6.34 -0.90
C ILE A 12 8.28 -7.14 -2.20
N PRO A 13 9.12 -8.15 -2.51
CA PRO A 13 8.89 -8.94 -3.72
C PRO A 13 7.51 -9.61 -3.79
N ALA A 14 6.97 -10.07 -2.65
CA ALA A 14 5.63 -10.65 -2.63
C ALA A 14 4.56 -9.60 -2.98
N TYR A 15 4.74 -8.36 -2.53
CA TYR A 15 3.84 -7.27 -2.89
C TYR A 15 3.91 -6.97 -4.39
N VAL A 16 5.10 -6.98 -4.97
CA VAL A 16 5.25 -6.79 -6.43
C VAL A 16 4.49 -7.87 -7.20
N GLU A 17 4.48 -9.11 -6.72
CA GLU A 17 3.70 -10.18 -7.35
C GLU A 17 2.19 -9.88 -7.27
N LEU A 18 1.69 -9.36 -6.16
CA LEU A 18 0.29 -8.96 -6.05
C LEU A 18 -0.04 -7.85 -7.05
N ILE A 19 0.83 -6.85 -7.16
CA ILE A 19 0.65 -5.74 -8.08
C ILE A 19 0.62 -6.25 -9.53
N ALA A 20 1.52 -7.16 -9.87
CA ALA A 20 1.57 -7.73 -11.20
C ALA A 20 0.24 -8.39 -11.60
N GLY A 21 -0.42 -9.05 -10.65
CA GLY A 21 -1.71 -9.67 -10.90
C GLY A 21 -2.89 -8.69 -10.97
N CYS A 22 -2.79 -7.54 -10.29
CA CYS A 22 -3.91 -6.59 -10.18
C CYS A 22 -3.80 -5.40 -11.15
N TYR A 23 -2.60 -5.10 -11.63
CA TYR A 23 -2.33 -3.91 -12.46
C TYR A 23 -1.63 -4.30 -13.76
N PRO A 24 -2.36 -4.82 -14.76
CA PRO A 24 -1.74 -5.22 -16.03
C PRO A 24 -1.00 -4.09 -16.72
N THR A 25 -1.45 -2.84 -16.52
CA THR A 25 -0.82 -1.67 -17.14
C THR A 25 0.59 -1.40 -16.63
N MET A 26 0.97 -1.98 -15.50
CA MET A 26 2.35 -1.87 -14.99
C MET A 26 3.32 -2.75 -15.76
N GLU A 27 2.82 -3.67 -16.56
CA GLU A 27 3.62 -4.56 -17.43
C GLU A 27 4.71 -5.33 -16.67
N LEU A 28 4.43 -5.77 -15.45
CA LEU A 28 5.37 -6.55 -14.65
C LEU A 28 5.33 -8.02 -15.08
N THR A 29 5.80 -8.30 -16.30
CA THR A 29 5.66 -9.60 -16.95
C THR A 29 6.91 -10.46 -16.90
N THR A 30 8.05 -9.90 -16.51
CA THR A 30 9.31 -10.66 -16.44
C THR A 30 9.93 -10.52 -15.06
N PRO A 31 10.78 -11.48 -14.64
CA PRO A 31 11.50 -11.36 -13.38
C PRO A 31 12.33 -10.08 -13.28
N ASP A 32 12.97 -9.66 -14.38
CA ASP A 32 13.78 -8.44 -14.38
C ASP A 32 12.94 -7.19 -14.10
N LYS A 33 11.75 -7.10 -14.70
CA LYS A 33 10.84 -5.97 -14.45
C LYS A 33 10.35 -5.95 -13.02
N LYS A 34 10.05 -7.12 -12.45
CA LYS A 34 9.62 -7.26 -11.06
C LYS A 34 10.76 -6.87 -10.11
N ASP A 35 11.99 -7.30 -10.40
CA ASP A 35 13.14 -6.95 -9.57
C ASP A 35 13.40 -5.45 -9.60
N LEU A 36 13.24 -4.80 -10.75
CA LEU A 36 13.39 -3.36 -10.86
C LEU A 36 12.33 -2.62 -10.04
N ALA A 37 11.08 -3.08 -10.10
CA ALA A 37 10.00 -2.51 -9.30
C ALA A 37 10.27 -2.66 -7.80
N ALA A 38 10.70 -3.84 -7.37
CA ALA A 38 11.04 -4.08 -5.97
C ALA A 38 12.19 -3.17 -5.52
N GLY A 39 13.21 -2.99 -6.38
CA GLY A 39 14.33 -2.09 -6.08
C GLY A 39 13.90 -0.65 -5.89
N ARG A 40 12.97 -0.17 -6.71
CA ARG A 40 12.41 1.18 -6.56
C ARG A 40 11.65 1.34 -5.25
N MET A 41 10.88 0.35 -4.86
CA MET A 41 10.15 0.37 -3.60
C MET A 41 11.10 0.38 -2.41
N LEU A 42 12.15 -0.44 -2.44
CA LEU A 42 13.17 -0.46 -1.39
C LEU A 42 13.88 0.88 -1.29
N ALA A 43 14.18 1.52 -2.42
CA ALA A 43 14.81 2.85 -2.43
C ALA A 43 13.91 3.88 -1.74
N ARG A 44 12.60 3.81 -1.93
CA ARG A 44 11.66 4.71 -1.26
C ARG A 44 11.64 4.50 0.25
N LEU A 45 11.78 3.25 0.70
CA LEU A 45 11.85 2.97 2.14
C LEU A 45 13.08 3.60 2.78
N ASP A 46 14.18 3.69 2.03
CA ASP A 46 15.43 4.24 2.52
C ASP A 46 15.50 5.77 2.36
N ALA A 47 14.53 6.39 1.69
CA ALA A 47 14.53 7.83 1.45
C ALA A 47 14.35 8.64 2.74
N LYS A 48 14.98 9.81 2.77
CA LYS A 48 14.85 10.77 3.86
C LYS A 48 14.45 12.13 3.27
N PRO A 49 13.31 12.72 3.68
CA PRO A 49 12.33 12.20 4.66
C PRO A 49 11.57 10.99 4.13
N VAL A 50 10.87 10.30 5.02
CA VAL A 50 10.07 9.12 4.67
C VAL A 50 8.98 9.51 3.68
N GLU A 51 8.94 8.84 2.53
CA GLU A 51 7.97 9.14 1.47
C GLU A 51 6.69 8.32 1.59
N CYS A 52 6.77 7.10 2.10
CA CYS A 52 5.62 6.22 2.18
C CYS A 52 5.88 5.03 3.11
N SER A 53 4.82 4.29 3.37
CA SER A 53 4.88 3.02 4.09
C SER A 53 4.18 1.95 3.25
N TYR A 54 4.72 0.75 3.28
CA TYR A 54 4.11 -0.40 2.61
C TYR A 54 3.41 -1.26 3.65
N VAL A 55 2.12 -1.48 3.46
CA VAL A 55 1.27 -2.21 4.42
C VAL A 55 0.77 -3.47 3.76
N GLY A 56 0.90 -4.59 4.44
CA GLY A 56 0.46 -5.89 3.94
C GLY A 56 -0.58 -6.53 4.81
N VAL A 57 -1.39 -7.37 4.19
CA VAL A 57 -2.34 -8.25 4.86
C VAL A 57 -1.83 -9.67 4.70
N PHE A 58 -1.70 -10.37 5.82
CA PHE A 58 -1.10 -11.70 5.86
C PHE A 58 -2.08 -12.71 6.44
N ASP A 59 -2.17 -13.85 5.77
CA ASP A 59 -2.83 -15.04 6.31
C ASP A 59 -1.71 -16.03 6.64
N GLY A 60 -1.31 -16.07 7.92
CA GLY A 60 -0.09 -16.75 8.30
C GLY A 60 1.12 -16.08 7.70
N VAL A 61 1.88 -16.77 6.87
CA VAL A 61 3.05 -16.24 6.18
C VAL A 61 2.74 -15.74 4.77
N GLU A 62 1.54 -16.03 4.27
CA GLU A 62 1.14 -15.65 2.92
C GLU A 62 0.62 -14.22 2.89
N MET A 63 1.15 -13.39 1.99
CA MET A 63 0.64 -12.05 1.76
C MET A 63 -0.58 -12.13 0.83
N VAL A 64 -1.74 -11.76 1.35
CA VAL A 64 -3.00 -11.82 0.59
C VAL A 64 -3.49 -10.45 0.15
N GLY A 65 -2.86 -9.39 0.60
CA GLY A 65 -3.16 -8.02 0.19
C GLY A 65 -2.02 -7.08 0.53
N GLY A 66 -2.04 -5.91 -0.10
CA GLY A 66 -1.05 -4.87 0.17
C GLY A 66 -1.48 -3.52 -0.37
N MET A 67 -0.88 -2.47 0.16
CA MET A 67 -1.13 -1.09 -0.25
C MET A 67 0.05 -0.21 0.12
N ILE A 68 0.11 0.98 -0.48
CA ILE A 68 1.08 2.02 -0.12
C ILE A 68 0.34 3.13 0.61
N VAL A 69 0.86 3.54 1.76
CA VAL A 69 0.31 4.64 2.55
C VAL A 69 1.27 5.83 2.48
N TYR A 70 0.73 7.01 2.16
CA TYR A 70 1.52 8.24 1.97
C TYR A 70 1.20 9.25 3.08
N PRO A 71 2.23 9.78 3.76
CA PRO A 71 2.02 10.83 4.77
C PRO A 71 2.06 12.20 4.11
N PHE A 72 0.91 12.68 3.62
CA PHE A 72 0.83 14.00 2.99
C PHE A 72 0.56 15.09 4.02
N THR A 73 1.05 16.29 3.71
CA THR A 73 0.70 17.52 4.41
C THR A 73 -0.05 18.40 3.43
N MET A 74 -1.19 18.94 3.85
CA MET A 74 -1.98 19.79 2.99
C MET A 74 -2.29 21.10 3.68
N ASN A 75 -2.42 22.17 2.89
CA ASN A 75 -2.85 23.47 3.43
C ASN A 75 -4.36 23.52 3.43
N TRP A 76 -4.94 23.68 4.62
CA TRP A 76 -6.37 23.79 4.79
C TRP A 76 -6.67 25.10 5.53
N ARG A 77 -7.26 26.05 4.79
CA ARG A 77 -7.65 27.37 5.34
C ARG A 77 -6.49 28.07 6.06
N GLY A 78 -5.29 27.99 5.48
CA GLY A 78 -4.09 28.64 6.02
C GLY A 78 -3.33 27.83 7.06
N ALA A 79 -3.80 26.65 7.43
CA ALA A 79 -3.12 25.76 8.38
C ALA A 79 -2.57 24.53 7.68
N LEU A 80 -1.41 24.07 8.10
CA LEU A 80 -0.85 22.81 7.61
C LEU A 80 -1.46 21.67 8.41
N VAL A 81 -2.10 20.74 7.73
CA VAL A 81 -2.76 19.60 8.36
C VAL A 81 -2.27 18.29 7.71
N ARG A 82 -2.31 17.21 8.47
CA ARG A 82 -1.99 15.90 7.95
C ARG A 82 -3.14 15.38 7.08
N ALA A 83 -2.77 14.85 5.92
CA ALA A 83 -3.69 14.14 5.04
C ALA A 83 -3.02 12.82 4.67
N GLY A 84 -3.60 11.70 5.07
CA GLY A 84 -3.08 10.40 4.67
C GLY A 84 -3.57 10.03 3.28
N GLY A 85 -2.70 9.44 2.47
CA GLY A 85 -3.09 8.92 1.16
C GLY A 85 -2.85 7.42 1.09
N VAL A 86 -3.62 6.73 0.25
CA VAL A 86 -3.42 5.31 0.00
C VAL A 86 -3.48 5.05 -1.50
N GLY A 87 -2.60 4.18 -1.98
CA GLY A 87 -2.56 3.82 -3.39
C GLY A 87 -2.07 2.40 -3.58
N MET A 88 -2.10 1.95 -4.82
CA MET A 88 -1.62 0.61 -5.22
C MET A 88 -2.22 -0.50 -4.35
N VAL A 89 -3.52 -0.39 -4.04
CA VAL A 89 -4.23 -1.42 -3.29
C VAL A 89 -4.33 -2.66 -4.17
N ALA A 90 -3.79 -3.76 -3.69
CA ALA A 90 -3.76 -5.02 -4.43
C ALA A 90 -4.19 -6.15 -3.51
N THR A 91 -4.94 -7.11 -4.05
CA THR A 91 -5.36 -8.30 -3.32
C THR A 91 -5.06 -9.54 -4.14
N SER A 92 -4.82 -10.65 -3.45
CA SER A 92 -4.65 -11.93 -4.12
C SER A 92 -5.93 -12.29 -4.88
N LEU A 93 -5.80 -12.72 -6.11
CA LEU A 93 -6.94 -13.14 -6.92
C LEU A 93 -7.71 -14.30 -6.28
N MET A 94 -7.02 -15.12 -5.54
CA MET A 94 -7.62 -16.27 -4.85
C MET A 94 -8.41 -15.86 -3.61
N HIS A 95 -8.19 -14.63 -3.11
CA HIS A 95 -8.80 -14.16 -1.85
C HIS A 95 -9.73 -12.96 -2.05
N ARG A 96 -10.13 -12.64 -3.28
CA ARG A 96 -10.92 -11.43 -3.59
C ARG A 96 -12.25 -11.35 -2.84
N ARG A 97 -12.88 -12.50 -2.54
CA ARG A 97 -14.18 -12.53 -1.88
C ARG A 97 -14.10 -12.41 -0.36
N GLU A 98 -12.90 -12.28 0.20
CA GLU A 98 -12.70 -12.20 1.64
C GLU A 98 -12.71 -10.77 2.17
N HIS A 99 -13.09 -9.79 1.34
CA HIS A 99 -13.17 -8.37 1.71
C HIS A 99 -11.86 -7.79 2.21
N ILE A 100 -10.74 -8.27 1.69
CA ILE A 100 -9.41 -7.85 2.13
C ILE A 100 -9.18 -6.36 1.86
N ALA A 101 -9.58 -5.87 0.68
CA ALA A 101 -9.42 -4.45 0.34
C ALA A 101 -10.22 -3.56 1.29
N ARG A 102 -11.46 -3.97 1.62
CA ARG A 102 -12.29 -3.24 2.59
C ARG A 102 -11.60 -3.16 3.95
N ASP A 103 -11.05 -4.25 4.41
CA ASP A 103 -10.38 -4.29 5.70
C ASP A 103 -9.12 -3.44 5.71
N MET A 104 -8.36 -3.43 4.61
CA MET A 104 -7.19 -2.55 4.46
C MET A 104 -7.57 -1.07 4.52
N ILE A 105 -8.61 -0.67 3.79
CA ILE A 105 -9.05 0.72 3.79
C ILE A 105 -9.56 1.13 5.16
N ARG A 106 -10.29 0.26 5.84
CA ARG A 106 -10.75 0.52 7.21
C ARG A 106 -9.57 0.72 8.16
N TRP A 107 -8.58 -0.16 8.08
CA TRP A 107 -7.36 -0.04 8.88
C TRP A 107 -6.65 1.28 8.60
N PHE A 108 -6.53 1.66 7.33
CA PHE A 108 -5.91 2.92 6.92
C PHE A 108 -6.65 4.13 7.53
N VAL A 109 -7.96 4.16 7.43
CA VAL A 109 -8.76 5.27 7.96
C VAL A 109 -8.58 5.39 9.49
N GLU A 110 -8.61 4.27 10.18
CA GLU A 110 -8.44 4.25 11.64
C GLU A 110 -7.03 4.71 12.05
N GLU A 111 -6.00 4.24 11.36
CA GLU A 111 -4.61 4.64 11.63
C GLU A 111 -4.40 6.14 11.38
N GLU A 112 -4.92 6.66 10.28
CA GLU A 112 -4.78 8.08 9.96
C GLU A 112 -5.55 8.95 10.95
N ARG A 113 -6.74 8.52 11.38
CA ARG A 113 -7.48 9.22 12.43
C ARG A 113 -6.67 9.28 13.72
N ASP A 114 -6.05 8.19 14.13
CA ASP A 114 -5.26 8.13 15.34
C ASP A 114 -4.00 9.01 15.26
N ARG A 115 -3.50 9.26 14.04
CA ARG A 115 -2.37 10.15 13.80
C ARG A 115 -2.78 11.62 13.64
N GLY A 116 -4.06 11.93 13.79
CA GLY A 116 -4.56 13.30 13.71
C GLY A 116 -4.78 13.82 12.31
N ALA A 117 -4.90 12.95 11.31
CA ALA A 117 -5.20 13.37 9.95
C ALA A 117 -6.62 13.91 9.85
N LEU A 118 -6.78 15.03 9.13
CA LEU A 118 -8.09 15.59 8.83
C LEU A 118 -8.71 14.98 7.58
N PHE A 119 -7.88 14.47 6.68
CA PHE A 119 -8.32 13.93 5.40
C PHE A 119 -7.68 12.58 5.13
N ALA A 120 -8.44 11.68 4.52
CA ALA A 120 -7.96 10.42 3.98
C ALA A 120 -8.21 10.44 2.48
N LEU A 121 -7.16 10.26 1.68
CA LEU A 121 -7.21 10.37 0.24
C LEU A 121 -6.99 9.00 -0.39
N LEU A 122 -7.81 8.65 -1.36
CA LEU A 122 -7.70 7.40 -2.11
C LEU A 122 -7.52 7.75 -3.58
N TYR A 123 -6.51 7.16 -4.20
CA TYR A 123 -6.36 7.23 -5.65
C TYR A 123 -7.19 6.12 -6.28
N PRO A 124 -8.32 6.43 -6.89
CA PRO A 124 -9.08 5.40 -7.58
C PRO A 124 -8.32 4.98 -8.83
N PHE A 125 -8.26 3.69 -9.07
CA PHE A 125 -7.73 3.17 -10.32
C PHE A 125 -8.89 2.72 -11.18
N SER A 126 -8.78 2.94 -12.47
CA SER A 126 -9.80 2.48 -13.38
C SER A 126 -9.75 0.96 -13.47
N THR A 127 -10.87 0.38 -13.40
CA THR A 127 -11.02 -1.05 -13.59
C THR A 127 -11.00 -1.41 -15.08
#